data_dc4971d7beee903d1aaa6cbc8eca91c8
#
_entry.id   dc4971d7beee903d1aaa6cbc8eca91c8
#
_cell.length_a   1.000
_cell.length_b   1.000
_cell.length_c   1.000
_cell.angle_alpha   90.00
_cell.angle_beta   90.00
_cell.angle_gamma   90.00
#
_symmetry.space_group_name_H-M   'P 1'
#
loop_
_entity.id
_entity.type
_entity.pdbx_description
1 polymer ?
#
loop_
_entity_poly.entity_id
_entity_poly.type
_entity_poly.pdbx_seq_one_letter_code
_entity_poly.pdbx_strand_id
1 'polypeptide(L)'
;MNEVTLNKIRALIASADGLMITAGAGMGVDSGLPDFRGNEGMWEYYPALGKLRIGFSSIANPQAFAENPERAWGFYGHRLMMYRQTVPHLGFRLLKELGEKLKHGYFVFTSNVDGQFQKAGFDPEKIYECHGSIHALQCMTPDDCSPSVWPNNMQPKIDNDFCELVSPLPKCKHCGELARPSILMFNDWHWQEWPYQQQNQRLNDWLKQVKSPLVIEIGAGVAIPTVRYFSEEVANGGERLIRINPANATIRLGCGVSLTMGGLAGIEMIVKEALAVL
;
A
#
# COMPACT_ATOMS: atom_id res chain seq x y z
N MET A 1 4.29 2.71 -27.68
CA MET A 1 5.63 2.75 -27.05
C MET A 1 6.66 2.46 -28.11
N ASN A 2 7.86 3.02 -28.04
CA ASN A 2 8.91 2.78 -29.01
C ASN A 2 9.68 1.48 -28.68
N GLU A 3 10.32 0.89 -29.67
CA GLU A 3 11.04 -0.40 -29.56
C GLU A 3 12.24 -0.30 -28.60
N VAL A 4 12.85 0.85 -28.46
CA VAL A 4 13.97 1.10 -27.51
C VAL A 4 13.52 0.86 -26.07
N THR A 5 12.35 1.35 -25.70
CA THR A 5 11.77 1.15 -24.36
C THR A 5 11.40 -0.32 -24.12
N LEU A 6 10.82 -1.01 -25.10
CA LEU A 6 10.49 -2.43 -24.99
C LEU A 6 11.75 -3.28 -24.83
N ASN A 7 12.78 -3.03 -25.61
CA ASN A 7 14.08 -3.72 -25.48
C ASN A 7 14.73 -3.49 -24.11
N LYS A 8 14.60 -2.28 -23.55
CA LYS A 8 15.10 -2.00 -22.20
C LYS A 8 14.31 -2.80 -21.13
N ILE A 9 12.98 -2.89 -21.24
CA ILE A 9 12.15 -3.71 -20.36
C ILE A 9 12.60 -5.18 -20.42
N ARG A 10 12.74 -5.75 -21.64
CA ARG A 10 13.21 -7.13 -21.86
C ARG A 10 14.58 -7.36 -21.22
N ALA A 11 15.53 -6.44 -21.43
CA ALA A 11 16.87 -6.54 -20.84
C ALA A 11 16.85 -6.52 -19.30
N LEU A 12 16.03 -5.65 -18.70
CA LEU A 12 15.87 -5.58 -17.24
C LEU A 12 15.30 -6.89 -16.68
N ILE A 13 14.28 -7.47 -17.35
CA ILE A 13 13.67 -8.73 -16.92
C ILE A 13 14.65 -9.90 -17.08
N ALA A 14 15.30 -10.03 -18.25
CA ALA A 14 16.22 -11.13 -18.55
C ALA A 14 17.43 -11.16 -17.61
N SER A 15 17.85 -10.02 -17.08
CA SER A 15 18.97 -9.90 -16.14
C SER A 15 18.59 -9.97 -14.67
N ALA A 16 17.28 -10.09 -14.36
CA ALA A 16 16.79 -10.09 -12.99
C ALA A 16 16.88 -11.48 -12.34
N ASP A 17 17.27 -11.49 -11.06
CA ASP A 17 17.27 -12.72 -10.25
C ASP A 17 16.20 -12.70 -9.14
N GLY A 18 15.52 -11.54 -8.93
CA GLY A 18 14.40 -11.38 -8.02
C GLY A 18 13.54 -10.17 -8.40
N LEU A 19 12.23 -10.20 -8.07
CA LEU A 19 11.27 -9.14 -8.35
C LEU A 19 10.92 -8.39 -7.06
N MET A 20 11.29 -7.12 -6.97
CA MET A 20 10.78 -6.21 -5.95
C MET A 20 9.55 -5.48 -6.51
N ILE A 21 8.39 -5.74 -5.91
CA ILE A 21 7.14 -5.05 -6.22
C ILE A 21 6.96 -3.94 -5.20
N THR A 22 6.90 -2.69 -5.65
CA THR A 22 6.67 -1.56 -4.76
C THR A 22 5.37 -0.86 -5.12
N ALA A 23 4.48 -0.64 -4.14
CA ALA A 23 3.13 -0.18 -4.45
C ALA A 23 2.65 0.95 -3.53
N GLY A 24 2.06 1.98 -4.15
CA GLY A 24 1.24 2.99 -3.51
C GLY A 24 -0.24 2.87 -3.87
N ALA A 25 -1.04 3.84 -3.47
CA ALA A 25 -2.51 3.80 -3.60
C ALA A 25 -3.00 3.60 -5.05
N GLY A 26 -2.24 4.08 -6.04
CA GLY A 26 -2.57 3.90 -7.46
C GLY A 26 -2.58 2.45 -7.93
N MET A 27 -1.99 1.50 -7.17
CA MET A 27 -2.10 0.06 -7.46
C MET A 27 -3.53 -0.45 -7.34
N GLY A 28 -4.33 0.10 -6.41
CA GLY A 28 -5.71 -0.32 -6.19
C GLY A 28 -6.74 0.30 -7.13
N VAL A 29 -6.38 1.31 -7.91
CA VAL A 29 -7.34 2.09 -8.73
C VAL A 29 -8.06 1.22 -9.77
N ASP A 30 -7.34 0.35 -10.46
CA ASP A 30 -7.93 -0.58 -11.43
C ASP A 30 -8.79 -1.67 -10.77
N SER A 31 -8.77 -1.78 -9.44
CA SER A 31 -9.70 -2.60 -8.63
C SER A 31 -10.93 -1.80 -8.14
N GLY A 32 -11.02 -0.51 -8.50
CA GLY A 32 -12.09 0.40 -8.07
C GLY A 32 -11.83 1.08 -6.72
N LEU A 33 -10.61 0.98 -6.17
CA LEU A 33 -10.25 1.68 -4.94
C LEU A 33 -9.86 3.14 -5.24
N PRO A 34 -10.26 4.09 -4.37
CA PRO A 34 -9.83 5.47 -4.50
C PRO A 34 -8.37 5.64 -4.13
N ASP A 35 -7.64 6.48 -4.84
CA ASP A 35 -6.26 6.86 -4.50
C ASP A 35 -6.16 8.15 -3.67
N PHE A 36 -7.31 8.78 -3.35
CA PHE A 36 -7.45 10.01 -2.55
C PHE A 36 -6.46 11.11 -2.94
N ARG A 37 -6.40 11.43 -4.23
CA ARG A 37 -5.54 12.52 -4.74
C ARG A 37 -5.98 13.86 -4.20
N GLY A 38 -5.38 14.25 -3.07
CA GLY A 38 -5.71 15.46 -2.35
C GLY A 38 -7.04 15.39 -1.59
N ASN A 39 -7.38 16.50 -0.90
CA ASN A 39 -8.61 16.58 -0.13
C ASN A 39 -9.87 16.54 -1.01
N GLU A 40 -9.83 17.18 -2.18
CA GLU A 40 -10.99 17.23 -3.08
C GLU A 40 -11.41 15.83 -3.52
N GLY A 41 -10.48 14.99 -3.98
CA GLY A 41 -10.78 13.61 -4.34
C GLY A 41 -11.28 12.78 -3.15
N MET A 42 -10.79 13.03 -1.94
CA MET A 42 -11.32 12.39 -0.73
C MET A 42 -12.75 12.86 -0.43
N TRP A 43 -13.05 14.14 -0.58
CA TRP A 43 -14.38 14.71 -0.28
C TRP A 43 -15.47 14.25 -1.27
N GLU A 44 -15.10 13.85 -2.48
CA GLU A 44 -16.04 13.18 -3.41
C GLU A 44 -16.53 11.85 -2.83
N TYR A 45 -15.65 11.08 -2.18
CA TYR A 45 -16.00 9.83 -1.50
C TYR A 45 -16.65 10.04 -0.13
N TYR A 46 -16.29 11.12 0.57
CA TYR A 46 -16.76 11.46 1.92
C TYR A 46 -17.33 12.88 1.96
N PRO A 47 -18.54 13.13 1.39
CA PRO A 47 -19.13 14.48 1.35
C PRO A 47 -19.35 15.10 2.73
N ALA A 48 -19.60 14.28 3.77
CA ALA A 48 -19.72 14.74 5.15
C ALA A 48 -18.42 15.40 5.65
N LEU A 49 -17.26 14.81 5.35
CA LEU A 49 -15.96 15.39 5.69
C LEU A 49 -15.68 16.66 4.89
N GLY A 50 -16.13 16.70 3.62
CA GLY A 50 -16.04 17.89 2.77
C GLY A 50 -16.86 19.07 3.32
N LYS A 51 -18.11 18.85 3.76
CA LYS A 51 -18.95 19.86 4.41
C LYS A 51 -18.29 20.45 5.67
N LEU A 52 -17.57 19.62 6.43
CA LEU A 52 -16.85 20.00 7.62
C LEU A 52 -15.43 20.52 7.34
N ARG A 53 -14.97 20.49 6.08
CA ARG A 53 -13.62 20.83 5.65
C ARG A 53 -12.53 20.02 6.36
N ILE A 54 -12.83 18.78 6.71
CA ILE A 54 -11.87 17.84 7.33
C ILE A 54 -11.05 17.24 6.23
N GLY A 55 -9.75 17.54 6.21
CA GLY A 55 -8.79 16.99 5.23
C GLY A 55 -8.26 15.63 5.61
N PHE A 56 -7.57 14.97 4.67
CA PHE A 56 -7.03 13.62 4.87
C PHE A 56 -6.07 13.55 6.07
N SER A 57 -5.13 14.49 6.19
CA SER A 57 -4.18 14.52 7.30
C SER A 57 -4.83 14.75 8.67
N SER A 58 -6.02 15.36 8.70
CA SER A 58 -6.76 15.58 9.94
C SER A 58 -7.55 14.36 10.37
N ILE A 59 -8.20 13.63 9.43
CA ILE A 59 -8.95 12.42 9.76
C ILE A 59 -8.03 11.21 9.94
N ALA A 60 -6.90 11.15 9.23
CA ALA A 60 -5.88 10.12 9.36
C ALA A 60 -4.83 10.49 10.42
N ASN A 61 -5.29 10.78 11.63
CA ASN A 61 -4.49 11.26 12.76
C ASN A 61 -5.05 10.65 14.06
N PRO A 62 -4.24 10.21 15.01
CA PRO A 62 -4.72 9.72 16.31
C PRO A 62 -5.61 10.71 17.06
N GLN A 63 -5.36 12.02 16.92
CA GLN A 63 -6.17 13.07 17.52
C GLN A 63 -7.64 13.02 17.07
N ALA A 64 -7.91 12.62 15.80
CA ALA A 64 -9.29 12.45 15.32
C ALA A 64 -10.07 11.39 16.11
N PHE A 65 -9.40 10.30 16.53
CA PHE A 65 -10.00 9.27 17.39
C PHE A 65 -10.23 9.76 18.82
N ALA A 66 -9.39 10.65 19.32
CA ALA A 66 -9.56 11.23 20.66
C ALA A 66 -10.70 12.26 20.70
N GLU A 67 -10.86 13.07 19.65
CA GLU A 67 -11.85 14.15 19.58
C GLU A 67 -13.25 13.67 19.17
N ASN A 68 -13.32 12.80 18.16
CA ASN A 68 -14.57 12.22 17.67
C ASN A 68 -14.35 10.79 17.16
N PRO A 69 -14.34 9.80 18.06
CA PRO A 69 -14.06 8.41 17.72
C PRO A 69 -15.07 7.82 16.74
N GLU A 70 -16.34 8.23 16.81
CA GLU A 70 -17.39 7.78 15.90
C GLU A 70 -17.10 8.20 14.46
N ARG A 71 -16.66 9.45 14.24
CA ARG A 71 -16.29 9.95 12.92
C ARG A 71 -15.00 9.34 12.41
N ALA A 72 -13.98 9.25 13.23
CA ALA A 72 -12.73 8.59 12.85
C ALA A 72 -12.97 7.14 12.45
N TRP A 73 -13.77 6.41 13.21
CA TRP A 73 -14.20 5.06 12.86
C TRP A 73 -15.21 5.01 11.71
N GLY A 74 -15.99 6.05 11.48
CA GLY A 74 -16.82 6.20 10.28
C GLY A 74 -15.97 6.14 9.02
N PHE A 75 -14.91 6.93 8.99
CA PHE A 75 -13.95 6.94 7.89
C PHE A 75 -13.20 5.61 7.74
N TYR A 76 -12.58 5.10 8.79
CA TYR A 76 -11.81 3.86 8.73
C TYR A 76 -12.69 2.61 8.61
N GLY A 77 -13.87 2.59 9.21
CA GLY A 77 -14.81 1.48 9.10
C GLY A 77 -15.37 1.35 7.68
N HIS A 78 -15.71 2.46 7.03
CA HIS A 78 -16.11 2.45 5.61
C HIS A 78 -14.97 1.91 4.73
N ARG A 79 -13.74 2.38 4.91
CA ARG A 79 -12.56 1.88 4.18
C ARG A 79 -12.34 0.38 4.41
N LEU A 80 -12.45 -0.09 5.65
CA LEU A 80 -12.32 -1.50 5.98
C LEU A 80 -13.31 -2.37 5.20
N MET A 81 -14.58 -1.95 5.15
CA MET A 81 -15.61 -2.68 4.41
C MET A 81 -15.36 -2.65 2.91
N MET A 82 -15.02 -1.48 2.37
CA MET A 82 -14.68 -1.30 0.96
C MET A 82 -13.50 -2.20 0.56
N TYR A 83 -12.42 -2.24 1.32
CA TYR A 83 -11.24 -3.07 1.02
C TYR A 83 -11.56 -4.57 1.11
N ARG A 84 -12.41 -4.98 2.06
CA ARG A 84 -12.87 -6.37 2.17
C ARG A 84 -13.74 -6.80 0.99
N GLN A 85 -14.54 -5.90 0.43
CA GLN A 85 -15.42 -6.19 -0.71
C GLN A 85 -14.70 -6.15 -2.05
N THR A 86 -13.66 -5.33 -2.17
CA THR A 86 -12.91 -5.15 -3.42
C THR A 86 -12.19 -6.43 -3.83
N VAL A 87 -12.30 -6.79 -5.10
CA VAL A 87 -11.56 -7.90 -5.70
C VAL A 87 -10.30 -7.33 -6.37
N PRO A 88 -9.09 -7.79 -6.02
CA PRO A 88 -7.87 -7.35 -6.67
C PRO A 88 -7.91 -7.59 -8.19
N HIS A 89 -7.50 -6.60 -8.99
CA HIS A 89 -7.49 -6.74 -10.44
C HIS A 89 -6.41 -7.73 -10.91
N LEU A 90 -6.50 -8.13 -12.18
CA LEU A 90 -5.62 -9.13 -12.80
C LEU A 90 -4.12 -8.85 -12.61
N GLY A 91 -3.71 -7.59 -12.58
CA GLY A 91 -2.31 -7.17 -12.44
C GLY A 91 -1.61 -7.72 -11.20
N PHE A 92 -2.32 -7.90 -10.08
CA PHE A 92 -1.75 -8.54 -8.89
C PHE A 92 -1.29 -9.98 -9.20
N ARG A 93 -2.16 -10.79 -9.83
CA ARG A 93 -1.83 -12.16 -10.20
C ARG A 93 -0.66 -12.20 -11.19
N LEU A 94 -0.67 -11.34 -12.22
CA LEU A 94 0.38 -11.27 -13.22
C LEU A 94 1.76 -10.94 -12.61
N LEU A 95 1.83 -10.01 -11.65
CA LEU A 95 3.07 -9.68 -10.93
C LEU A 95 3.56 -10.86 -10.09
N LYS A 96 2.66 -11.56 -9.41
CA LYS A 96 3.00 -12.76 -8.63
C LYS A 96 3.60 -13.85 -9.54
N GLU A 97 2.90 -14.18 -10.63
CA GLU A 97 3.34 -15.18 -11.61
C GLU A 97 4.69 -14.80 -12.26
N LEU A 98 4.93 -13.52 -12.53
CA LEU A 98 6.21 -13.02 -13.03
C LEU A 98 7.32 -13.24 -11.99
N GLY A 99 7.07 -12.85 -10.74
CA GLY A 99 8.06 -13.00 -9.68
C GLY A 99 8.40 -14.46 -9.38
N GLU A 100 7.40 -15.36 -9.42
CA GLU A 100 7.60 -16.80 -9.19
C GLU A 100 8.52 -17.48 -10.23
N LYS A 101 8.69 -16.87 -11.41
CA LYS A 101 9.62 -17.38 -12.44
C LYS A 101 11.07 -16.98 -12.18
N LEU A 102 11.35 -16.02 -11.33
CA LEU A 102 12.69 -15.55 -11.03
C LEU A 102 13.34 -16.41 -9.94
N LYS A 103 14.66 -16.49 -9.95
CA LYS A 103 15.46 -17.36 -9.06
C LYS A 103 15.15 -17.17 -7.57
N HIS A 104 15.02 -15.93 -7.14
CA HIS A 104 14.72 -15.56 -5.73
C HIS A 104 13.26 -15.16 -5.51
N GLY A 105 12.39 -15.41 -6.49
CA GLY A 105 10.98 -15.07 -6.39
C GLY A 105 10.73 -13.58 -6.35
N TYR A 106 9.79 -13.18 -5.52
CA TYR A 106 9.40 -11.78 -5.33
C TYR A 106 9.40 -11.39 -3.87
N PHE A 107 9.41 -10.07 -3.63
CA PHE A 107 9.02 -9.44 -2.39
C PHE A 107 8.15 -8.20 -2.67
N VAL A 108 7.22 -7.88 -1.77
CA VAL A 108 6.33 -6.72 -1.87
C VAL A 108 6.69 -5.72 -0.78
N PHE A 109 6.91 -4.46 -1.17
CA PHE A 109 6.97 -3.30 -0.28
C PHE A 109 5.80 -2.38 -0.60
N THR A 110 4.92 -2.11 0.36
CA THR A 110 3.76 -1.27 0.09
C THR A 110 3.44 -0.32 1.24
N SER A 111 3.04 0.90 0.87
CA SER A 111 2.42 1.86 1.80
C SER A 111 0.90 1.71 1.87
N ASN A 112 0.32 0.82 1.08
CA ASN A 112 -1.10 0.52 1.14
C ASN A 112 -1.42 -0.30 2.40
N VAL A 113 -2.54 0.02 3.03
CA VAL A 113 -3.02 -0.61 4.26
C VAL A 113 -4.23 -1.53 4.01
N ASP A 114 -4.50 -1.80 2.74
CA ASP A 114 -5.76 -2.39 2.23
C ASP A 114 -5.81 -3.93 2.21
N GLY A 115 -4.65 -4.60 2.35
CA GLY A 115 -4.56 -6.05 2.31
C GLY A 115 -4.81 -6.69 0.94
N GLN A 116 -4.76 -5.91 -0.16
CA GLN A 116 -5.09 -6.44 -1.49
C GLN A 116 -4.05 -7.45 -2.00
N PHE A 117 -2.77 -7.34 -1.63
CA PHE A 117 -1.76 -8.32 -1.97
C PHE A 117 -2.04 -9.68 -1.31
N GLN A 118 -2.37 -9.69 -0.01
CA GLN A 118 -2.76 -10.90 0.70
C GLN A 118 -4.01 -11.53 0.07
N LYS A 119 -5.00 -10.70 -0.26
CA LYS A 119 -6.25 -11.13 -0.90
C LYS A 119 -6.03 -11.68 -2.31
N ALA A 120 -5.02 -11.19 -3.02
CA ALA A 120 -4.61 -11.70 -4.34
C ALA A 120 -3.77 -13.01 -4.26
N GLY A 121 -3.53 -13.53 -3.05
CA GLY A 121 -2.82 -14.80 -2.82
C GLY A 121 -1.30 -14.67 -2.83
N PHE A 122 -0.74 -13.49 -2.57
CA PHE A 122 0.68 -13.35 -2.26
C PHE A 122 0.99 -13.97 -0.90
N ASP A 123 2.19 -14.53 -0.77
CA ASP A 123 2.69 -15.06 0.49
C ASP A 123 2.82 -13.93 1.54
N PRO A 124 2.11 -13.97 2.67
CA PRO A 124 2.20 -12.93 3.70
C PRO A 124 3.62 -12.72 4.25
N GLU A 125 4.46 -13.76 4.22
CA GLU A 125 5.85 -13.67 4.66
C GLU A 125 6.74 -12.88 3.67
N LYS A 126 6.24 -12.60 2.48
CA LYS A 126 6.90 -11.84 1.41
C LYS A 126 6.26 -10.47 1.20
N ILE A 127 5.58 -9.93 2.19
CA ILE A 127 4.94 -8.61 2.14
C ILE A 127 5.43 -7.79 3.32
N TYR A 128 5.85 -6.55 3.04
CA TYR A 128 6.08 -5.51 4.04
C TYR A 128 5.11 -4.35 3.83
N GLU A 129 4.18 -4.19 4.79
CA GLU A 129 3.22 -3.09 4.87
C GLU A 129 3.84 -1.96 5.73
N CYS A 130 4.61 -1.06 5.11
CA CYS A 130 5.41 -0.07 5.82
C CYS A 130 4.59 1.00 6.57
N HIS A 131 3.29 1.10 6.29
CA HIS A 131 2.35 1.95 7.03
C HIS A 131 1.33 1.13 7.85
N GLY A 132 1.58 -0.15 8.05
CA GLY A 132 0.67 -1.01 8.80
C GLY A 132 -0.53 -1.49 8.02
N SER A 133 -1.59 -1.93 8.72
CA SER A 133 -2.75 -2.57 8.10
C SER A 133 -4.06 -2.16 8.76
N ILE A 134 -5.09 -1.92 7.94
CA ILE A 134 -6.46 -1.69 8.42
C ILE A 134 -7.10 -2.98 8.98
N HIS A 135 -6.53 -4.13 8.60
CA HIS A 135 -6.99 -5.46 9.06
C HIS A 135 -6.44 -5.83 10.43
N ALA A 136 -5.68 -4.94 11.07
CA ALA A 136 -5.19 -5.08 12.43
C ALA A 136 -5.63 -3.90 13.30
N LEU A 137 -5.74 -4.15 14.60
CA LEU A 137 -6.08 -3.17 15.63
C LEU A 137 -4.94 -3.02 16.62
N GLN A 138 -4.82 -1.83 17.21
CA GLN A 138 -3.98 -1.54 18.36
C GLN A 138 -4.73 -0.67 19.39
N CYS A 139 -4.24 -0.61 20.60
CA CYS A 139 -4.75 0.29 21.64
C CYS A 139 -4.48 1.76 21.28
N MET A 140 -5.39 2.66 21.66
CA MET A 140 -5.17 4.11 21.55
C MET A 140 -4.11 4.63 22.51
N THR A 141 -4.00 4.01 23.69
CA THR A 141 -3.09 4.39 24.78
C THR A 141 -2.10 3.25 25.08
N PRO A 142 -1.17 2.93 24.16
CA PRO A 142 -0.30 1.78 24.31
C PRO A 142 0.71 1.93 25.45
N ASP A 143 1.03 3.15 25.88
CA ASP A 143 1.97 3.42 26.98
C ASP A 143 1.40 2.95 28.34
N ASP A 144 0.06 3.00 28.48
CA ASP A 144 -0.67 2.55 29.66
C ASP A 144 -1.22 1.12 29.51
N CYS A 145 -0.85 0.42 28.45
CA CYS A 145 -1.38 -0.88 28.08
C CYS A 145 -0.29 -1.80 27.54
N SER A 146 -0.45 -3.11 27.71
CA SER A 146 0.46 -4.07 27.08
C SER A 146 0.50 -3.86 25.55
N PRO A 147 1.69 -3.63 24.97
CA PRO A 147 1.83 -3.47 23.53
C PRO A 147 1.27 -4.68 22.80
N SER A 148 0.23 -4.49 22.00
CA SER A 148 -0.36 -5.57 21.23
C SER A 148 -1.03 -5.07 19.97
N VAL A 149 -0.85 -5.84 18.90
CA VAL A 149 -1.58 -5.71 17.65
C VAL A 149 -2.34 -7.01 17.43
N TRP A 150 -3.63 -6.92 17.09
CA TRP A 150 -4.49 -8.08 16.90
C TRP A 150 -5.39 -7.94 15.67
N PRO A 151 -5.92 -9.03 15.11
CA PRO A 151 -6.79 -8.98 13.92
C PRO A 151 -8.01 -8.10 14.12
N ASN A 152 -8.34 -7.30 13.11
CA ASN A 152 -9.55 -6.49 13.05
C ASN A 152 -10.71 -7.32 12.49
N ASN A 153 -11.53 -7.89 13.38
CA ASN A 153 -12.70 -8.70 13.00
C ASN A 153 -14.01 -7.89 13.03
N MET A 154 -13.92 -6.56 13.13
CA MET A 154 -15.12 -5.70 13.16
C MET A 154 -15.98 -5.87 11.91
N GLN A 155 -17.28 -5.71 12.10
CA GLN A 155 -18.29 -5.52 11.04
C GLN A 155 -18.92 -4.14 11.28
N PRO A 156 -18.26 -3.05 10.88
CA PRO A 156 -18.71 -1.71 11.19
C PRO A 156 -20.01 -1.39 10.42
N LYS A 157 -20.95 -0.75 11.11
CA LYS A 157 -22.11 -0.12 10.50
C LYS A 157 -21.88 1.38 10.48
N ILE A 158 -21.93 1.98 9.30
CA ILE A 158 -21.59 3.37 9.08
C ILE A 158 -22.83 4.14 8.60
N ASP A 159 -23.07 5.28 9.22
CA ASP A 159 -23.92 6.31 8.67
C ASP A 159 -23.09 7.12 7.64
N ASN A 160 -23.39 6.91 6.36
CA ASN A 160 -22.64 7.55 5.28
C ASN A 160 -22.95 9.05 5.15
N ASP A 161 -24.15 9.50 5.59
CA ASP A 161 -24.55 10.92 5.51
C ASP A 161 -23.74 11.79 6.47
N PHE A 162 -23.32 11.22 7.60
CA PHE A 162 -22.52 11.87 8.63
C PHE A 162 -21.06 11.36 8.68
N CYS A 163 -20.74 10.30 7.96
CA CYS A 163 -19.45 9.60 8.07
C CYS A 163 -19.16 9.19 9.52
N GLU A 164 -20.11 8.55 10.18
CA GLU A 164 -20.01 8.16 11.59
C GLU A 164 -20.30 6.66 11.79
N LEU A 165 -19.56 6.04 12.70
CA LEU A 165 -19.81 4.68 13.14
C LEU A 165 -21.05 4.65 14.02
N VAL A 166 -22.04 3.82 13.65
CA VAL A 166 -23.28 3.61 14.44
C VAL A 166 -23.29 2.28 15.19
N SER A 167 -22.36 1.39 14.89
CA SER A 167 -22.12 0.19 15.70
C SER A 167 -21.19 0.52 16.88
N PRO A 168 -21.10 -0.36 17.92
CA PRO A 168 -20.23 -0.10 19.06
C PRO A 168 -18.78 0.16 18.66
N LEU A 169 -18.13 1.15 19.30
CA LEU A 169 -16.72 1.42 19.16
C LEU A 169 -15.87 0.22 19.60
N PRO A 170 -14.81 -0.13 18.87
CA PRO A 170 -13.95 -1.22 19.27
C PRO A 170 -13.13 -0.86 20.50
N LYS A 171 -12.97 -1.83 21.36
CA LYS A 171 -12.22 -1.68 22.60
C LYS A 171 -10.97 -2.54 22.62
N CYS A 172 -9.94 -2.02 23.27
CA CYS A 172 -8.74 -2.79 23.56
C CYS A 172 -9.10 -3.98 24.47
N LYS A 173 -8.69 -5.17 24.08
CA LYS A 173 -8.97 -6.41 24.81
C LYS A 173 -8.20 -6.52 26.15
N HIS A 174 -7.21 -5.65 26.39
CA HIS A 174 -6.40 -5.66 27.62
C HIS A 174 -6.88 -4.62 28.64
N CYS A 175 -7.05 -3.36 28.23
CA CYS A 175 -7.38 -2.27 29.15
C CYS A 175 -8.84 -1.77 28.99
N GLY A 176 -9.56 -2.16 27.94
CA GLY A 176 -10.92 -1.70 27.69
C GLY A 176 -11.05 -0.31 27.05
N GLU A 177 -9.95 0.41 26.88
CA GLU A 177 -9.90 1.70 26.19
C GLU A 177 -10.18 1.56 24.69
N LEU A 178 -10.35 2.69 23.98
CA LEU A 178 -10.59 2.70 22.55
C LEU A 178 -9.46 1.98 21.79
N ALA A 179 -9.84 1.16 20.82
CA ALA A 179 -8.92 0.61 19.83
C ALA A 179 -9.01 1.37 18.52
N ARG A 180 -7.91 1.42 17.77
CA ARG A 180 -7.84 2.00 16.43
C ARG A 180 -7.17 1.05 15.44
N PRO A 181 -7.29 1.29 14.12
CA PRO A 181 -6.50 0.51 13.15
C PRO A 181 -5.00 0.63 13.42
N SER A 182 -4.27 -0.48 13.27
CA SER A 182 -2.80 -0.50 13.39
C SER A 182 -2.16 0.06 12.12
N ILE A 183 -2.39 1.34 11.89
CA ILE A 183 -1.88 2.12 10.75
C ILE A 183 -1.03 3.26 11.28
N LEU A 184 0.13 3.49 10.66
CA LEU A 184 0.92 4.70 10.87
C LEU A 184 0.17 5.90 10.30
N MET A 185 -0.27 6.79 11.17
CA MET A 185 -1.04 7.98 10.85
C MET A 185 -0.17 9.24 10.88
N PHE A 186 -0.71 10.39 10.47
CA PHE A 186 -0.01 11.67 10.64
C PHE A 186 0.14 12.01 12.12
N ASN A 187 1.31 12.50 12.52
CA ASN A 187 1.66 12.85 13.90
C ASN A 187 1.45 11.68 14.89
N ASP A 188 1.72 10.48 14.47
CA ASP A 188 1.48 9.25 15.25
C ASP A 188 2.74 8.77 15.95
N TRP A 189 2.87 9.11 17.23
CA TRP A 189 3.99 8.70 18.09
C TRP A 189 3.72 7.39 18.85
N HIS A 190 2.49 6.85 18.77
CA HIS A 190 2.04 5.67 19.51
C HIS A 190 1.70 4.48 18.60
N TRP A 191 2.13 4.55 17.31
CA TRP A 191 1.96 3.42 16.43
C TRP A 191 2.82 2.23 16.86
N GLN A 192 2.20 1.05 16.90
CA GLN A 192 2.88 -0.20 17.28
C GLN A 192 3.62 -0.79 16.08
N GLU A 193 4.86 -0.41 15.89
CA GLU A 193 5.69 -0.78 14.74
C GLU A 193 6.18 -2.24 14.79
N TRP A 194 6.31 -2.84 15.97
CA TRP A 194 7.01 -4.11 16.16
C TRP A 194 6.57 -5.27 15.23
N PRO A 195 5.27 -5.49 14.88
CA PRO A 195 4.91 -6.56 13.96
C PRO A 195 5.44 -6.33 12.55
N TYR A 196 5.52 -5.06 12.16
CA TYR A 196 5.98 -4.65 10.84
C TYR A 196 7.51 -4.63 10.73
N GLN A 197 8.22 -4.49 11.83
CA GLN A 197 9.68 -4.66 11.90
C GLN A 197 10.09 -6.09 11.52
N GLN A 198 9.30 -7.10 11.88
CA GLN A 198 9.54 -8.48 11.45
C GLN A 198 9.37 -8.63 9.93
N GLN A 199 8.38 -7.96 9.34
CA GLN A 199 8.20 -7.92 7.88
C GLN A 199 9.40 -7.24 7.20
N ASN A 200 9.86 -6.13 7.75
CA ASN A 200 11.06 -5.43 7.28
C ASN A 200 12.33 -6.30 7.38
N GLN A 201 12.48 -7.05 8.48
CA GLN A 201 13.61 -7.97 8.63
C GLN A 201 13.61 -9.04 7.53
N ARG A 202 12.47 -9.64 7.22
CA ARG A 202 12.34 -10.62 6.12
C ARG A 202 12.67 -10.01 4.76
N LEU A 203 12.24 -8.77 4.51
CA LEU A 203 12.59 -8.02 3.31
C LEU A 203 14.12 -7.85 3.21
N ASN A 204 14.76 -7.40 4.28
CA ASN A 204 16.20 -7.21 4.32
C ASN A 204 16.98 -8.53 4.09
N ASP A 205 16.48 -9.63 4.63
CA ASP A 205 17.10 -10.94 4.45
C ASP A 205 16.90 -11.47 3.01
N TRP A 206 15.78 -11.16 2.38
CA TRP A 206 15.57 -11.45 0.95
C TRP A 206 16.50 -10.58 0.07
N LEU A 207 16.64 -9.28 0.34
CA LEU A 207 17.51 -8.37 -0.40
C LEU A 207 19.00 -8.79 -0.35
N LYS A 208 19.48 -9.38 0.75
CA LYS A 208 20.84 -9.91 0.86
C LYS A 208 21.11 -11.07 -0.12
N GLN A 209 20.07 -11.79 -0.56
CA GLN A 209 20.18 -12.93 -1.47
C GLN A 209 20.10 -12.51 -2.94
N VAL A 210 19.44 -11.39 -3.23
CA VAL A 210 19.17 -10.90 -4.59
C VAL A 210 20.31 -9.97 -5.03
N LYS A 211 20.96 -10.33 -6.14
CA LYS A 211 22.07 -9.55 -6.68
C LYS A 211 21.65 -8.56 -7.75
N SER A 212 20.58 -8.87 -8.45
CA SER A 212 20.08 -8.09 -9.59
C SER A 212 18.56 -7.90 -9.47
N PRO A 213 18.06 -7.16 -8.46
CA PRO A 213 16.63 -6.95 -8.30
C PRO A 213 16.05 -6.16 -9.48
N LEU A 214 14.96 -6.64 -10.05
CA LEU A 214 14.08 -5.79 -10.88
C LEU A 214 13.05 -5.13 -9.95
N VAL A 215 12.97 -3.81 -9.97
CA VAL A 215 11.96 -3.08 -9.20
C VAL A 215 10.84 -2.65 -10.14
N ILE A 216 9.61 -3.05 -9.85
CA ILE A 216 8.40 -2.55 -10.51
C ILE A 216 7.61 -1.74 -9.48
N GLU A 217 7.58 -0.42 -9.68
CA GLU A 217 6.85 0.52 -8.84
C GLU A 217 5.52 0.89 -9.49
N ILE A 218 4.42 0.74 -8.75
CA ILE A 218 3.07 0.97 -9.24
C ILE A 218 2.32 1.99 -8.36
N GLY A 219 1.89 3.09 -8.96
CA GLY A 219 0.96 4.03 -8.36
C GLY A 219 1.45 4.74 -7.11
N ALA A 220 2.77 4.87 -6.93
CA ALA A 220 3.35 5.58 -5.78
C ALA A 220 3.15 7.09 -5.90
N GLY A 221 2.56 7.71 -4.86
CA GLY A 221 2.35 9.14 -4.76
C GLY A 221 3.66 9.93 -4.55
N VAL A 222 3.59 11.25 -4.79
CA VAL A 222 4.72 12.18 -4.56
C VAL A 222 4.63 12.94 -3.24
N ALA A 223 3.42 13.05 -2.66
CA ALA A 223 3.21 13.79 -1.41
C ALA A 223 3.81 13.07 -0.19
N ILE A 224 3.72 11.74 -0.18
CA ILE A 224 4.36 10.87 0.82
C ILE A 224 5.27 9.92 0.03
N PRO A 225 6.54 10.28 -0.21
CA PRO A 225 7.38 9.61 -1.20
C PRO A 225 8.08 8.34 -0.69
N THR A 226 7.64 7.75 0.43
CA THR A 226 8.25 6.57 1.06
C THR A 226 8.51 5.44 0.06
N VAL A 227 7.50 5.06 -0.73
CA VAL A 227 7.62 4.01 -1.75
C VAL A 227 8.63 4.39 -2.82
N ARG A 228 8.62 5.65 -3.29
CA ARG A 228 9.53 6.13 -4.34
C ARG A 228 10.98 6.09 -3.93
N TYR A 229 11.28 6.57 -2.72
CA TYR A 229 12.65 6.55 -2.19
C TYR A 229 13.16 5.12 -2.04
N PHE A 230 12.34 4.24 -1.47
CA PHE A 230 12.69 2.84 -1.36
C PHE A 230 12.92 2.18 -2.73
N SER A 231 12.05 2.44 -3.71
CA SER A 231 12.17 1.91 -5.08
C SER A 231 13.48 2.35 -5.74
N GLU A 232 13.82 3.64 -5.62
CA GLU A 232 15.03 4.19 -6.21
C GLU A 232 16.30 3.67 -5.51
N GLU A 233 16.25 3.48 -4.19
CA GLU A 233 17.36 2.91 -3.42
C GLU A 233 17.64 1.45 -3.84
N VAL A 234 16.63 0.59 -3.82
CA VAL A 234 16.78 -0.83 -4.19
C VAL A 234 17.17 -0.99 -5.66
N ALA A 235 16.71 -0.09 -6.51
CA ALA A 235 17.01 -0.09 -7.95
C ALA A 235 18.37 0.57 -8.31
N ASN A 236 19.28 0.72 -7.38
CA ASN A 236 20.58 1.37 -7.61
C ASN A 236 20.42 2.77 -8.24
N GLY A 237 19.71 3.66 -7.58
CA GLY A 237 19.41 5.00 -8.10
C GLY A 237 18.42 5.03 -9.27
N GLY A 238 17.66 3.95 -9.47
CA GLY A 238 16.61 3.83 -10.49
C GLY A 238 17.04 3.13 -11.77
N GLU A 239 18.28 2.63 -11.89
CA GLU A 239 18.75 1.91 -13.09
C GLU A 239 17.92 0.67 -13.41
N ARG A 240 17.50 -0.04 -12.37
CA ARG A 240 16.69 -1.28 -12.46
C ARG A 240 15.22 -1.06 -12.11
N LEU A 241 14.72 0.18 -12.26
CA LEU A 241 13.37 0.58 -11.93
C LEU A 241 12.49 0.68 -13.18
N ILE A 242 11.32 0.06 -13.13
CA ILE A 242 10.20 0.33 -14.03
C ILE A 242 9.12 1.00 -13.17
N ARG A 243 8.83 2.27 -13.43
CA ARG A 243 7.81 3.05 -12.70
C ARG A 243 6.57 3.21 -13.54
N ILE A 244 5.43 2.73 -13.02
CA ILE A 244 4.10 2.85 -13.64
C ILE A 244 3.29 3.87 -12.85
N ASN A 245 2.96 5.00 -13.48
CA ASN A 245 2.13 6.03 -12.86
C ASN A 245 1.52 6.94 -13.93
N PRO A 246 0.21 7.19 -13.95
CA PRO A 246 -0.42 7.99 -15.00
C PRO A 246 -0.01 9.47 -15.01
N ALA A 247 0.43 10.01 -13.87
CA ALA A 247 0.77 11.45 -13.76
C ALA A 247 2.25 11.72 -13.48
N ASN A 248 2.90 10.87 -12.66
CA ASN A 248 4.24 11.16 -12.10
C ASN A 248 5.20 9.98 -12.33
N ALA A 249 5.30 9.49 -13.57
CA ALA A 249 6.15 8.33 -13.91
C ALA A 249 7.64 8.65 -13.97
N THR A 250 8.05 9.93 -14.03
CA THR A 250 9.45 10.32 -14.20
C THR A 250 10.35 9.80 -13.09
N ILE A 251 11.47 9.17 -13.47
CA ILE A 251 12.55 8.73 -12.58
C ILE A 251 13.65 9.82 -12.58
N ARG A 252 14.05 10.29 -11.40
CA ARG A 252 14.92 11.47 -11.23
C ARG A 252 16.25 11.37 -11.99
N LEU A 253 16.86 10.20 -12.04
CA LEU A 253 18.17 9.99 -12.69
C LEU A 253 18.07 9.57 -14.17
N GLY A 254 16.86 9.44 -14.71
CA GLY A 254 16.62 9.18 -16.13
C GLY A 254 17.07 7.80 -16.65
N CYS A 255 17.55 6.91 -15.77
CA CYS A 255 18.16 5.65 -16.15
C CYS A 255 17.22 4.45 -16.20
N GLY A 256 16.07 4.48 -15.49
CA GLY A 256 15.06 3.44 -15.52
C GLY A 256 14.08 3.54 -16.68
N VAL A 257 12.93 2.91 -16.54
CA VAL A 257 11.82 2.96 -17.49
C VAL A 257 10.61 3.64 -16.84
N SER A 258 10.15 4.73 -17.44
CA SER A 258 8.96 5.48 -17.01
C SER A 258 7.77 5.15 -17.90
N LEU A 259 6.69 4.63 -17.32
CA LEU A 259 5.46 4.24 -18.00
C LEU A 259 4.31 5.15 -17.53
N THR A 260 3.95 6.14 -18.36
CA THR A 260 2.85 7.08 -18.09
C THR A 260 1.52 6.45 -18.45
N MET A 261 1.03 5.55 -17.59
CA MET A 261 -0.22 4.79 -17.80
C MET A 261 -0.78 4.25 -16.49
N GLY A 262 -2.00 3.66 -16.53
CA GLY A 262 -2.63 2.98 -15.41
C GLY A 262 -1.85 1.74 -14.96
N GLY A 263 -2.08 1.31 -13.72
CA GLY A 263 -1.36 0.20 -13.10
C GLY A 263 -1.51 -1.11 -13.87
N LEU A 264 -2.75 -1.54 -14.11
CA LEU A 264 -3.05 -2.77 -14.84
C LEU A 264 -2.44 -2.78 -16.24
N ALA A 265 -2.66 -1.72 -17.01
CA ALA A 265 -2.14 -1.63 -18.39
C ALA A 265 -0.61 -1.71 -18.45
N GLY A 266 0.08 -1.06 -17.49
CA GLY A 266 1.54 -1.12 -17.40
C GLY A 266 2.06 -2.51 -17.03
N ILE A 267 1.38 -3.18 -16.10
CA ILE A 267 1.72 -4.54 -15.67
C ILE A 267 1.52 -5.53 -16.83
N GLU A 268 0.37 -5.49 -17.51
CA GLU A 268 0.09 -6.36 -18.65
C GLU A 268 1.14 -6.23 -19.76
N MET A 269 1.56 -5.00 -20.03
CA MET A 269 2.61 -4.74 -21.01
C MET A 269 3.96 -5.33 -20.57
N ILE A 270 4.38 -5.13 -19.31
CA ILE A 270 5.64 -5.69 -18.79
C ILE A 270 5.61 -7.23 -18.87
N VAL A 271 4.51 -7.85 -18.46
CA VAL A 271 4.37 -9.31 -18.48
C VAL A 271 4.37 -9.86 -19.90
N LYS A 272 3.76 -9.15 -20.86
CA LYS A 272 3.86 -9.52 -22.28
C LYS A 272 5.32 -9.54 -22.78
N GLU A 273 6.11 -8.53 -22.39
CA GLU A 273 7.54 -8.49 -22.74
C GLU A 273 8.36 -9.57 -22.01
N ALA A 274 7.94 -9.95 -20.79
CA ALA A 274 8.57 -11.03 -20.02
C ALA A 274 8.42 -12.40 -20.70
N LEU A 275 7.29 -12.66 -21.36
CA LEU A 275 7.06 -13.91 -22.09
C LEU A 275 8.01 -14.11 -23.29
N ALA A 276 8.67 -13.04 -23.73
CA ALA A 276 9.63 -13.12 -24.84
C ALA A 276 11.06 -13.44 -24.36
N VAL A 277 11.34 -13.41 -23.04
CA VAL A 277 12.70 -13.51 -22.49
C VAL A 277 12.85 -14.48 -21.30
N LEU A 278 11.75 -14.96 -20.72
CA LEU A 278 11.66 -15.97 -19.67
C LEU A 278 10.98 -17.25 -20.20
#